data_316014569bd7bae0895570b74b6c11c4
#
_entry.id   316014569bd7bae0895570b74b6c11c4
#
_cell.length_a   1.000
_cell.length_b   1.000
_cell.length_c   1.000
_cell.angle_alpha   90.00
_cell.angle_beta   90.00
_cell.angle_gamma   90.00
#
_symmetry.space_group_name_H-M   'P 1'
#
loop_
_entity.id
_entity.type
_entity.pdbx_description
1 polymer ?
#
loop_
_entity_poly.entity_id
_entity_poly.type
_entity_poly.pdbx_seq_one_letter_code
_entity_poly.pdbx_strand_id
1 'polypeptide(L)'
;FPKLNYFKNMKRMNGMMTMGGNMKMMTMGSGSMPGMKHMNHNMSGGMDSPRARGMHMMSMSSDSSHGKHHAEDMQEDEGEVTLTYDMLRSPARTNLPSGVPVKELHFQLTGNMNRYVWSINGRTLSETDRIMIREGQNVRIILTNNTMMRHPMHLHGHFFRLVNRHGDFSPLKFTVDIQPMATQVIEFNAAEKTRGNWFFHCHILYHMMSGMGRIFTYEDSPPNPQLPHPRQALQHVYAMDRKWYLTVNNDFASNGNIGDLEFGGTRWSIQGEWQTGYKETRGYEAEARLGRYIGEKQWLYPYIGMDWTYRKGESGERNMFRQTTRKDRELDGTLGTRYTLPLLLVA
;
A
#
# COMPACT_ATOMS: atom_id res chain seq x y z
N PHE A 1 5.29 38.16 5.45
CA PHE A 1 4.79 36.81 5.12
C PHE A 1 5.97 35.98 4.68
N PRO A 2 6.20 34.77 5.23
CA PRO A 2 7.28 33.88 4.80
C PRO A 2 7.03 33.45 3.35
N LYS A 3 8.08 33.47 2.53
CA LYS A 3 8.03 32.97 1.15
C LYS A 3 7.88 31.43 1.20
N LEU A 4 6.70 30.92 0.84
CA LEU A 4 6.45 29.49 0.73
C LEU A 4 7.03 28.97 -0.60
N ASN A 5 8.03 28.10 -0.53
CA ASN A 5 8.56 27.43 -1.72
C ASN A 5 7.96 26.01 -1.82
N TYR A 6 6.78 25.94 -2.41
CA TYR A 6 5.99 24.70 -2.51
C TYR A 6 6.73 23.56 -3.23
N PHE A 7 7.54 23.89 -4.23
CA PHE A 7 8.25 22.90 -5.05
C PHE A 7 9.48 22.30 -4.34
N LYS A 8 10.14 23.04 -3.46
CA LYS A 8 11.30 22.56 -2.70
C LYS A 8 10.87 21.54 -1.63
N ASN A 9 9.73 21.79 -1.00
CA ASN A 9 9.13 20.86 -0.04
C ASN A 9 8.64 19.55 -0.71
N MET A 10 8.13 19.59 -1.93
CA MET A 10 7.84 18.38 -2.71
C MET A 10 9.09 17.56 -3.03
N LYS A 11 10.22 18.19 -3.34
CA LYS A 11 11.50 17.50 -3.57
C LYS A 11 12.02 16.80 -2.30
N ARG A 12 11.86 17.45 -1.13
CA ARG A 12 12.25 16.90 0.17
C ARG A 12 11.38 15.68 0.55
N MET A 13 10.08 15.74 0.26
CA MET A 13 9.16 14.60 0.46
C MET A 13 9.45 13.44 -0.50
N ASN A 14 9.80 13.71 -1.76
CA ASN A 14 10.27 12.67 -2.70
C ASN A 14 11.61 12.06 -2.28
N GLY A 15 12.51 12.83 -1.70
CA GLY A 15 13.77 12.34 -1.15
C GLY A 15 13.58 11.38 0.03
N MET A 16 12.57 11.57 0.88
CA MET A 16 12.21 10.64 1.94
C MET A 16 11.58 9.35 1.43
N MET A 17 10.91 9.37 0.27
CA MET A 17 10.36 8.18 -0.38
C MET A 17 11.42 7.36 -1.14
N THR A 18 12.55 7.95 -1.50
CA THR A 18 13.63 7.27 -2.26
C THR A 18 14.67 6.54 -1.41
N MET A 19 14.57 6.60 -0.08
CA MET A 19 15.48 5.84 0.80
C MET A 19 15.14 4.34 0.94
N GLY A 20 14.21 3.82 0.17
CA GLY A 20 13.83 2.41 0.16
C GLY A 20 13.70 1.82 -1.23
N GLY A 21 14.77 1.76 -2.02
CA GLY A 21 14.71 1.00 -3.27
C GLY A 21 15.49 1.64 -4.41
N ASN A 22 16.69 1.14 -4.65
CA ASN A 22 17.48 1.40 -5.84
C ASN A 22 16.82 0.74 -7.06
N MET A 23 15.79 1.36 -7.64
CA MET A 23 15.31 1.04 -8.99
C MET A 23 15.83 2.10 -9.95
N LYS A 24 16.91 1.76 -10.64
CA LYS A 24 17.39 2.48 -11.82
C LYS A 24 16.33 2.40 -12.91
N MET A 25 15.55 3.45 -13.06
CA MET A 25 14.71 3.65 -14.24
C MET A 25 15.63 4.08 -15.39
N MET A 26 15.83 3.19 -16.37
CA MET A 26 16.48 3.52 -17.63
C MET A 26 15.55 4.42 -18.45
N THR A 27 15.87 5.69 -18.54
CA THR A 27 15.35 6.58 -19.57
C THR A 27 16.04 6.28 -20.89
N MET A 28 15.29 5.87 -21.90
CA MET A 28 15.73 5.85 -23.29
C MET A 28 15.95 7.28 -23.79
N GLY A 29 17.18 7.63 -23.99
CA GLY A 29 17.60 8.82 -24.74
C GLY A 29 18.36 8.38 -25.98
N SER A 30 17.85 8.73 -27.14
CA SER A 30 18.50 8.58 -28.43
C SER A 30 19.75 9.47 -28.51
N GLY A 31 20.90 8.86 -28.82
CA GLY A 31 22.14 9.61 -29.08
C GLY A 31 23.25 8.68 -29.59
N SER A 32 23.63 8.92 -30.82
CA SER A 32 24.56 8.23 -31.68
C SER A 32 25.90 7.85 -31.07
N MET A 33 26.42 6.69 -31.51
CA MET A 33 27.82 6.21 -31.32
C MET A 33 28.85 7.07 -32.03
N PRO A 34 30.12 7.06 -31.55
CA PRO A 34 31.13 6.43 -32.34
C PRO A 34 32.25 5.68 -31.57
N GLY A 35 32.82 4.66 -32.20
CA GLY A 35 34.20 4.24 -32.02
C GLY A 35 34.50 2.93 -31.31
N MET A 36 34.45 1.82 -32.04
CA MET A 36 35.15 0.56 -31.72
C MET A 36 36.67 0.73 -31.55
N LYS A 37 37.22 0.08 -30.55
CA LYS A 37 38.57 -0.54 -30.66
C LYS A 37 38.58 -1.89 -29.96
N HIS A 38 38.92 -2.90 -30.76
CA HIS A 38 39.22 -4.29 -30.39
C HIS A 38 40.35 -4.37 -29.35
N MET A 39 40.21 -5.27 -28.37
CA MET A 39 41.35 -6.01 -27.84
C MET A 39 40.93 -7.43 -27.49
N ASN A 40 41.57 -8.32 -28.25
CA ASN A 40 41.56 -9.76 -28.16
C ASN A 40 42.53 -10.20 -27.07
N HIS A 41 42.17 -11.07 -26.13
CA HIS A 41 43.11 -11.93 -25.45
C HIS A 41 42.50 -13.30 -25.16
N ASN A 42 42.98 -14.24 -25.92
CA ASN A 42 42.98 -15.67 -25.72
C ASN A 42 43.82 -16.04 -24.49
N MET A 43 43.36 -16.97 -23.64
CA MET A 43 44.20 -18.03 -23.11
C MET A 43 43.36 -19.14 -22.46
N SER A 44 43.65 -20.30 -22.94
CA SER A 44 43.27 -21.64 -22.56
C SER A 44 43.91 -22.08 -21.23
N GLY A 45 43.28 -23.03 -20.56
CA GLY A 45 44.02 -24.01 -19.75
C GLY A 45 43.47 -24.33 -18.38
N GLY A 46 43.02 -25.58 -18.21
CA GLY A 46 43.44 -26.47 -17.14
C GLY A 46 42.48 -26.71 -15.98
N MET A 47 41.98 -27.92 -15.98
CA MET A 47 41.39 -28.66 -14.83
C MET A 47 42.27 -28.56 -13.58
N ASP A 48 41.64 -28.52 -12.39
CA ASP A 48 41.76 -29.55 -11.35
C ASP A 48 41.06 -29.10 -10.06
N SER A 49 40.13 -29.93 -9.56
CA SER A 49 39.75 -30.02 -8.13
C SER A 49 40.78 -30.95 -7.46
N PRO A 50 41.05 -30.91 -6.14
CA PRO A 50 40.10 -31.08 -5.06
C PRO A 50 40.48 -30.53 -3.65
N ARG A 51 39.54 -30.73 -2.71
CA ARG A 51 39.70 -30.96 -1.26
C ARG A 51 39.65 -29.80 -0.28
N ALA A 52 38.61 -29.99 0.54
CA ALA A 52 38.38 -29.44 1.88
C ALA A 52 39.60 -29.29 2.78
N ARG A 53 39.66 -28.20 3.54
CA ARG A 53 40.02 -28.14 4.97
C ARG A 53 39.98 -26.76 5.56
N GLY A 54 39.40 -26.66 6.77
CA GLY A 54 39.96 -25.86 7.87
C GLY A 54 39.23 -24.54 8.18
N MET A 55 38.36 -24.62 9.18
CA MET A 55 37.97 -23.48 10.01
C MET A 55 39.22 -22.80 10.58
N HIS A 56 39.35 -21.49 10.41
CA HIS A 56 40.15 -20.65 11.28
C HIS A 56 39.29 -19.49 11.77
N MET A 57 39.00 -19.56 13.06
CA MET A 57 38.59 -18.38 13.84
C MET A 57 39.71 -17.35 13.76
N MET A 58 39.41 -16.15 13.32
CA MET A 58 40.27 -15.00 13.53
C MET A 58 39.60 -14.03 14.48
N SER A 59 40.32 -13.83 15.55
CA SER A 59 40.20 -12.88 16.60
C SER A 59 39.99 -11.45 16.08
N MET A 60 38.93 -10.78 16.57
CA MET A 60 38.75 -9.35 16.40
C MET A 60 39.73 -8.61 17.33
N SER A 61 40.75 -8.01 16.78
CA SER A 61 41.47 -6.92 17.41
C SER A 61 40.82 -5.60 17.06
N SER A 62 40.39 -4.90 18.08
CA SER A 62 39.89 -3.53 18.05
C SER A 62 41.02 -2.58 17.56
N ASP A 63 40.85 -2.01 16.37
CA ASP A 63 41.63 -0.86 15.94
C ASP A 63 40.72 0.30 15.63
N SER A 64 40.73 1.29 16.53
CA SER A 64 39.98 2.52 16.44
C SER A 64 40.69 3.48 15.50
N SER A 65 40.37 3.43 14.22
CA SER A 65 40.73 4.51 13.30
C SER A 65 39.47 5.33 12.98
N HIS A 66 39.46 6.56 13.46
CA HIS A 66 38.50 7.62 13.15
C HIS A 66 38.42 7.85 11.64
N GLY A 67 37.52 7.17 10.96
CA GLY A 67 37.02 7.59 9.67
C GLY A 67 36.10 8.82 9.90
N LYS A 68 36.58 10.00 9.59
CA LYS A 68 35.77 11.19 9.42
C LYS A 68 34.83 10.93 8.26
N HIS A 69 33.61 10.43 8.59
CA HIS A 69 32.48 10.60 7.69
C HIS A 69 32.24 12.11 7.59
N HIS A 70 32.46 12.66 6.42
CA HIS A 70 31.90 13.93 6.05
C HIS A 70 30.37 13.79 6.23
N ALA A 71 29.85 14.23 7.37
CA ALA A 71 28.51 14.71 7.45
C ALA A 71 28.47 15.86 6.44
N GLU A 72 27.88 15.62 5.28
CA GLU A 72 27.45 16.72 4.43
C GLU A 72 26.55 17.57 5.31
N ASP A 73 27.08 18.72 5.63
CA ASP A 73 26.46 19.81 6.35
C ASP A 73 25.13 20.09 5.64
N MET A 74 24.03 19.53 6.16
CA MET A 74 22.70 19.94 5.77
C MET A 74 22.54 21.33 6.38
N GLN A 75 23.07 22.34 5.67
CA GLN A 75 22.73 23.72 5.94
C GLN A 75 21.22 23.81 5.94
N GLU A 76 20.62 23.83 7.11
CA GLU A 76 19.26 24.29 7.31
C GLU A 76 19.24 25.72 6.74
N ASP A 77 18.52 25.86 5.63
CA ASP A 77 18.31 27.14 4.98
C ASP A 77 17.54 28.03 5.98
N GLU A 78 18.25 28.86 6.72
CA GLU A 78 17.76 29.72 7.83
C GLU A 78 16.69 30.73 7.38
N GLY A 79 15.79 30.36 6.51
CA GLY A 79 14.73 31.24 5.99
C GLY A 79 13.46 30.52 5.57
N GLU A 80 13.46 29.20 5.48
CA GLU A 80 12.29 28.47 4.98
C GLU A 80 11.44 27.91 6.12
N VAL A 81 10.29 28.54 6.37
CA VAL A 81 9.33 28.09 7.37
C VAL A 81 8.36 27.09 6.73
N THR A 82 8.40 25.83 7.18
CA THR A 82 7.40 24.83 6.80
C THR A 82 6.11 25.06 7.57
N LEU A 83 5.00 25.29 6.86
CA LEU A 83 3.69 25.50 7.49
C LEU A 83 3.17 24.20 8.11
N THR A 84 2.92 24.24 9.42
CA THR A 84 2.31 23.14 10.17
C THR A 84 0.88 23.50 10.61
N TYR A 85 0.09 22.50 10.99
CA TYR A 85 -1.27 22.74 11.49
C TYR A 85 -1.29 23.55 12.79
N ASP A 86 -0.25 23.45 13.63
CA ASP A 86 -0.13 24.23 14.86
C ASP A 86 0.13 25.72 14.64
N MET A 87 0.54 26.11 13.44
CA MET A 87 0.69 27.52 13.07
C MET A 87 -0.63 28.15 12.59
N LEU A 88 -1.63 27.32 12.27
CA LEU A 88 -2.92 27.80 11.77
C LEU A 88 -3.83 28.20 12.93
N ARG A 89 -4.35 29.41 12.86
CA ARG A 89 -5.30 29.96 13.83
C ARG A 89 -6.49 30.57 13.11
N SER A 90 -7.70 30.27 13.59
CA SER A 90 -8.90 30.94 13.11
C SER A 90 -8.95 32.41 13.56
N PRO A 91 -9.43 33.35 12.75
CA PRO A 91 -9.64 34.74 13.16
C PRO A 91 -10.79 34.86 14.16
N ALA A 92 -11.73 33.95 14.20
CA ALA A 92 -12.88 33.91 15.10
C ALA A 92 -12.87 32.64 15.96
N ARG A 93 -13.64 32.64 17.04
CA ARG A 93 -13.86 31.44 17.84
C ARG A 93 -14.59 30.36 17.04
N THR A 94 -14.15 29.12 17.19
CA THR A 94 -14.67 27.95 16.46
C THR A 94 -15.21 26.88 17.42
N ASN A 95 -15.51 27.26 18.66
CA ASN A 95 -16.01 26.32 19.67
C ASN A 95 -17.31 25.67 19.21
N LEU A 96 -17.41 24.39 19.48
CA LEU A 96 -18.66 23.66 19.30
C LEU A 96 -19.62 23.97 20.48
N PRO A 97 -20.94 23.77 20.28
CA PRO A 97 -21.92 23.90 21.36
C PRO A 97 -21.52 23.07 22.58
N SER A 98 -21.58 23.65 23.77
CA SER A 98 -21.34 22.94 25.04
C SER A 98 -22.63 22.28 25.54
N GLY A 99 -22.48 21.25 26.37
CA GLY A 99 -23.61 20.56 27.00
C GLY A 99 -24.43 19.65 26.07
N VAL A 100 -23.99 19.44 24.82
CA VAL A 100 -24.63 18.51 23.88
C VAL A 100 -23.91 17.17 23.88
N PRO A 101 -24.59 16.07 23.48
CA PRO A 101 -23.95 14.77 23.36
C PRO A 101 -22.74 14.78 22.42
N VAL A 102 -21.69 14.07 22.79
CA VAL A 102 -20.48 13.92 21.98
C VAL A 102 -20.36 12.48 21.50
N LYS A 103 -20.21 12.29 20.20
CA LYS A 103 -19.86 11.01 19.59
C LYS A 103 -18.39 11.02 19.23
N GLU A 104 -17.61 10.20 19.92
CA GLU A 104 -16.18 10.03 19.61
C GLU A 104 -15.96 8.82 18.72
N LEU A 105 -15.16 8.97 17.68
CA LEU A 105 -14.82 7.95 16.70
C LEU A 105 -13.30 7.86 16.56
N HIS A 106 -12.78 6.63 16.61
CA HIS A 106 -11.37 6.35 16.40
C HIS A 106 -11.19 5.68 15.04
N PHE A 107 -10.51 6.37 14.13
CA PHE A 107 -10.21 5.88 12.80
C PHE A 107 -8.72 5.66 12.63
N GLN A 108 -8.35 4.41 12.43
CA GLN A 108 -7.03 4.02 12.00
C GLN A 108 -7.04 3.97 10.46
N LEU A 109 -6.25 4.83 9.83
CA LEU A 109 -6.03 4.78 8.39
C LEU A 109 -5.05 3.65 8.13
N THR A 110 -5.49 2.65 7.40
CA THR A 110 -4.79 1.38 7.18
C THR A 110 -4.73 1.06 5.70
N GLY A 111 -3.80 0.20 5.31
CA GLY A 111 -3.66 -0.22 3.93
C GLY A 111 -2.69 -1.36 3.75
N ASN A 112 -2.80 -2.02 2.61
CA ASN A 112 -1.83 -2.99 2.14
C ASN A 112 -1.29 -2.51 0.79
N MET A 113 -0.06 -2.03 0.78
CA MET A 113 0.56 -1.44 -0.41
C MET A 113 0.83 -2.46 -1.51
N ASN A 114 1.14 -3.71 -1.14
CA ASN A 114 1.41 -4.77 -2.11
C ASN A 114 0.16 -5.13 -2.93
N ARG A 115 -1.02 -5.05 -2.30
CA ARG A 115 -2.30 -5.33 -2.93
C ARG A 115 -3.06 -4.07 -3.33
N TYR A 116 -2.57 -2.92 -2.97
CA TYR A 116 -3.19 -1.63 -3.20
C TYR A 116 -4.64 -1.54 -2.65
N VAL A 117 -4.87 -2.08 -1.47
CA VAL A 117 -6.14 -2.00 -0.73
C VAL A 117 -5.99 -1.01 0.40
N TRP A 118 -6.83 0.03 0.40
CA TRP A 118 -6.82 1.09 1.40
C TRP A 118 -8.12 1.08 2.20
N SER A 119 -8.00 1.29 3.50
CA SER A 119 -9.12 1.04 4.41
C SER A 119 -9.08 1.96 5.64
N ILE A 120 -10.16 1.99 6.37
CA ILE A 120 -10.25 2.60 7.71
C ILE A 120 -10.59 1.47 8.68
N ASN A 121 -9.87 1.35 9.80
CA ASN A 121 -10.03 0.26 10.76
C ASN A 121 -10.00 -1.13 10.08
N GLY A 122 -9.11 -1.34 9.12
CA GLY A 122 -8.93 -2.60 8.40
C GLY A 122 -10.09 -3.03 7.50
N ARG A 123 -11.09 -2.18 7.28
CA ARG A 123 -12.25 -2.45 6.42
C ARG A 123 -12.40 -1.40 5.35
N THR A 124 -12.72 -1.83 4.15
CA THR A 124 -13.07 -0.93 3.05
C THR A 124 -14.49 -0.37 3.21
N LEU A 125 -14.84 0.60 2.39
CA LEU A 125 -16.13 1.27 2.45
C LEU A 125 -17.30 0.27 2.34
N SER A 126 -17.23 -0.67 1.40
CA SER A 126 -18.30 -1.64 1.16
C SER A 126 -18.40 -2.77 2.20
N GLU A 127 -17.43 -2.86 3.10
CA GLU A 127 -17.38 -3.83 4.21
C GLU A 127 -17.94 -3.27 5.53
N THR A 128 -18.41 -2.01 5.52
CA THR A 128 -18.84 -1.32 6.74
C THR A 128 -20.23 -0.75 6.63
N ASP A 129 -20.87 -0.64 7.78
CA ASP A 129 -22.14 0.08 7.92
C ASP A 129 -21.91 1.59 7.89
N ARG A 130 -23.00 2.32 7.64
CA ARG A 130 -23.02 3.77 7.75
C ARG A 130 -22.89 4.20 9.20
N ILE A 131 -22.22 5.32 9.42
CA ILE A 131 -22.05 5.90 10.75
C ILE A 131 -23.26 6.81 11.02
N MET A 132 -24.12 6.38 11.93
CA MET A 132 -25.29 7.14 12.30
C MET A 132 -24.91 8.29 13.23
N ILE A 133 -25.35 9.50 12.93
CA ILE A 133 -25.19 10.71 13.76
C ILE A 133 -26.54 11.39 13.95
N ARG A 134 -26.68 12.13 15.05
CA ARG A 134 -27.91 12.85 15.40
C ARG A 134 -27.72 14.34 15.26
N GLU A 135 -28.79 15.01 14.87
CA GLU A 135 -28.81 16.47 14.84
C GLU A 135 -28.47 17.06 16.22
N GLY A 136 -27.71 18.15 16.22
CA GLY A 136 -27.22 18.83 17.41
C GLY A 136 -26.08 18.13 18.14
N GLN A 137 -25.71 16.92 17.77
CA GLN A 137 -24.61 16.15 18.36
C GLN A 137 -23.25 16.72 17.90
N ASN A 138 -22.30 16.79 18.83
CA ASN A 138 -20.91 16.99 18.47
C ASN A 138 -20.27 15.67 18.06
N VAL A 139 -19.52 15.66 16.97
CA VAL A 139 -18.77 14.51 16.51
C VAL A 139 -17.29 14.84 16.58
N ARG A 140 -16.55 14.00 17.30
CA ARG A 140 -15.09 14.08 17.43
C ARG A 140 -14.48 12.87 16.75
N ILE A 141 -13.54 13.08 15.84
CA ILE A 141 -12.87 12.01 15.12
C ILE A 141 -11.37 12.10 15.39
N ILE A 142 -10.83 11.02 15.91
CA ILE A 142 -9.38 10.84 16.11
C ILE A 142 -8.88 10.01 14.92
N LEU A 143 -8.06 10.62 14.07
CA LEU A 143 -7.51 10.03 12.86
C LEU A 143 -6.06 9.67 13.10
N THR A 144 -5.74 8.38 13.15
CA THR A 144 -4.37 7.88 13.28
C THR A 144 -3.95 7.20 11.98
N ASN A 145 -2.88 7.69 11.37
CA ASN A 145 -2.35 7.11 10.15
C ASN A 145 -1.31 6.03 10.47
N ASN A 146 -1.68 4.78 10.27
CA ASN A 146 -0.81 3.61 10.47
C ASN A 146 -0.16 3.13 9.16
N THR A 147 0.01 4.03 8.19
CA THR A 147 0.63 3.74 6.89
C THR A 147 1.80 4.66 6.63
N MET A 148 2.61 4.32 5.64
CA MET A 148 3.74 5.15 5.19
C MET A 148 3.34 6.18 4.13
N MET A 149 2.05 6.29 3.80
CA MET A 149 1.53 7.28 2.86
C MET A 149 0.71 8.36 3.59
N ARG A 150 0.70 9.56 3.04
CA ARG A 150 -0.17 10.63 3.54
C ARG A 150 -1.62 10.39 3.09
N HIS A 151 -2.56 10.81 3.91
CA HIS A 151 -3.98 10.69 3.60
C HIS A 151 -4.70 12.02 3.85
N PRO A 152 -4.97 12.82 2.80
CA PRO A 152 -5.85 13.98 2.91
C PRO A 152 -7.30 13.51 3.08
N MET A 153 -7.82 13.58 4.30
CA MET A 153 -9.18 13.15 4.64
C MET A 153 -10.17 14.30 4.48
N HIS A 154 -11.23 14.08 3.69
CA HIS A 154 -12.24 15.06 3.35
C HIS A 154 -13.62 14.62 3.83
N LEU A 155 -14.37 15.54 4.43
CA LEU A 155 -15.77 15.34 4.83
C LEU A 155 -16.68 16.24 3.99
N HIS A 156 -17.57 15.63 3.22
CA HIS A 156 -18.56 16.35 2.47
C HIS A 156 -19.58 17.04 3.38
N GLY A 157 -20.07 18.18 2.96
CA GLY A 157 -21.17 18.92 3.58
C GLY A 157 -20.86 19.56 4.93
N HIS A 158 -19.66 19.39 5.48
CA HIS A 158 -19.29 19.89 6.79
C HIS A 158 -17.94 20.60 6.77
N PHE A 159 -17.89 21.73 7.50
CA PHE A 159 -16.61 22.22 8.00
C PHE A 159 -16.38 21.62 9.37
N PHE A 160 -15.16 21.16 9.61
CA PHE A 160 -14.71 20.71 10.92
C PHE A 160 -13.60 21.61 11.44
N ARG A 161 -13.54 21.75 12.75
CA ARG A 161 -12.37 22.36 13.40
C ARG A 161 -11.26 21.33 13.50
N LEU A 162 -10.05 21.71 13.12
CA LEU A 162 -8.87 20.91 13.35
C LEU A 162 -8.29 21.28 14.71
N VAL A 163 -8.43 20.39 15.68
CA VAL A 163 -8.00 20.64 17.06
C VAL A 163 -6.48 20.78 17.10
N ASN A 164 -6.02 21.95 17.55
CA ASN A 164 -4.61 22.26 17.71
C ASN A 164 -4.37 23.09 18.98
N ARG A 165 -3.12 23.53 19.21
CA ARG A 165 -2.72 24.31 20.41
C ARG A 165 -3.47 25.63 20.60
N HIS A 166 -4.18 26.12 19.59
CA HIS A 166 -4.93 27.38 19.69
C HIS A 166 -6.32 27.24 20.33
N GLY A 167 -6.71 26.01 20.72
CA GLY A 167 -7.94 25.74 21.47
C GLY A 167 -9.18 26.34 20.80
N ASP A 168 -9.79 27.34 21.45
CA ASP A 168 -11.00 28.01 20.95
C ASP A 168 -10.87 28.61 19.54
N PHE A 169 -9.65 28.86 19.09
CA PHE A 169 -9.33 29.40 17.77
C PHE A 169 -8.72 28.37 16.84
N SER A 170 -8.99 27.09 17.07
CA SER A 170 -8.62 26.01 16.15
C SER A 170 -9.18 26.28 14.74
N PRO A 171 -8.40 26.06 13.66
CA PRO A 171 -8.84 26.43 12.32
C PRO A 171 -9.99 25.56 11.81
N LEU A 172 -10.90 26.16 11.04
CA LEU A 172 -11.92 25.43 10.30
C LEU A 172 -11.36 24.94 8.97
N LYS A 173 -11.59 23.68 8.68
CA LYS A 173 -11.19 23.01 7.44
C LYS A 173 -12.30 22.07 6.96
N PHE A 174 -12.22 21.60 5.74
CA PHE A 174 -13.06 20.55 5.18
C PHE A 174 -12.21 19.38 4.65
N THR A 175 -10.89 19.57 4.63
CA THR A 175 -9.90 18.53 4.33
C THR A 175 -8.73 18.67 5.29
N VAL A 176 -8.28 17.55 5.85
CA VAL A 176 -7.11 17.47 6.72
C VAL A 176 -6.17 16.41 6.19
N ASP A 177 -4.91 16.76 6.03
CA ASP A 177 -3.87 15.83 5.59
C ASP A 177 -3.20 15.16 6.79
N ILE A 178 -3.29 13.84 6.85
CA ILE A 178 -2.69 13.04 7.92
C ILE A 178 -1.37 12.48 7.41
N GLN A 179 -0.27 12.99 7.93
CA GLN A 179 1.07 12.52 7.59
C GLN A 179 1.28 11.06 8.03
N PRO A 180 2.24 10.33 7.45
CA PRO A 180 2.61 9.01 7.91
C PRO A 180 2.88 8.98 9.42
N MET A 181 2.33 7.99 10.10
CA MET A 181 2.48 7.74 11.53
C MET A 181 1.99 8.89 12.45
N ALA A 182 1.25 9.86 11.91
CA ALA A 182 0.71 10.98 12.64
C ALA A 182 -0.74 10.76 13.09
N THR A 183 -1.14 11.51 14.11
CA THR A 183 -2.53 11.56 14.59
C THR A 183 -3.05 12.99 14.48
N GLN A 184 -4.29 13.15 13.98
CA GLN A 184 -4.99 14.43 13.95
C GLN A 184 -6.39 14.27 14.54
N VAL A 185 -6.86 15.30 15.22
CA VAL A 185 -8.20 15.33 15.82
C VAL A 185 -9.03 16.38 15.13
N ILE A 186 -10.20 15.98 14.63
CA ILE A 186 -11.17 16.90 14.02
C ILE A 186 -12.50 16.82 14.76
N GLU A 187 -13.21 17.92 14.80
CA GLU A 187 -14.51 18.04 15.47
C GLU A 187 -15.48 18.85 14.64
N PHE A 188 -16.75 18.45 14.61
CA PHE A 188 -17.83 19.21 14.02
C PHE A 188 -19.13 19.02 14.77
N ASN A 189 -20.06 19.97 14.65
CA ASN A 189 -21.43 19.83 15.13
C ASN A 189 -22.34 19.38 13.99
N ALA A 190 -23.13 18.36 14.23
CA ALA A 190 -24.13 17.86 13.30
C ALA A 190 -25.35 18.78 13.26
N ALA A 191 -25.29 19.85 12.44
CA ALA A 191 -26.33 20.85 12.34
C ALA A 191 -27.50 20.39 11.45
N GLU A 192 -28.71 20.91 11.71
CA GLU A 192 -29.92 20.60 10.94
C GLU A 192 -29.78 20.80 9.43
N LYS A 193 -29.17 21.92 9.03
CA LYS A 193 -28.96 22.26 7.62
C LYS A 193 -28.02 21.32 6.86
N THR A 194 -27.33 20.44 7.57
CA THR A 194 -26.40 19.45 7.01
C THR A 194 -26.98 18.03 7.05
N ARG A 195 -28.28 17.86 7.28
CA ARG A 195 -28.92 16.53 7.25
C ARG A 195 -28.69 15.83 5.92
N GLY A 196 -28.57 14.51 5.95
CA GLY A 196 -28.35 13.69 4.76
C GLY A 196 -27.32 12.59 4.96
N ASN A 197 -26.80 12.11 3.83
CA ASN A 197 -25.71 11.14 3.77
C ASN A 197 -24.47 11.86 3.24
N TRP A 198 -23.39 11.78 3.99
CA TRP A 198 -22.18 12.52 3.69
C TRP A 198 -20.98 11.58 3.60
N PHE A 199 -20.23 11.70 2.52
CA PHE A 199 -19.06 10.88 2.28
C PHE A 199 -17.86 11.49 3.02
N PHE A 200 -17.16 10.65 3.78
CA PHE A 200 -15.90 10.93 4.43
C PHE A 200 -14.85 10.01 3.81
N HIS A 201 -13.85 10.55 3.14
CA HIS A 201 -12.92 9.75 2.35
C HIS A 201 -11.55 10.38 2.22
N CYS A 202 -10.55 9.55 1.86
CA CYS A 202 -9.26 10.03 1.41
C CYS A 202 -9.40 10.73 0.06
N HIS A 203 -8.82 11.92 -0.09
CA HIS A 203 -8.90 12.70 -1.33
C HIS A 203 -7.85 12.28 -2.38
N ILE A 204 -6.97 11.33 -2.05
CA ILE A 204 -6.19 10.61 -3.07
C ILE A 204 -7.16 9.63 -3.74
N LEU A 205 -7.42 9.89 -5.03
CA LEU A 205 -8.46 9.20 -5.79
C LEU A 205 -8.33 7.67 -5.75
N TYR A 206 -7.13 7.16 -5.93
CA TYR A 206 -6.86 5.71 -5.89
C TYR A 206 -7.10 5.10 -4.50
N HIS A 207 -6.79 5.82 -3.41
CA HIS A 207 -7.09 5.36 -2.06
C HIS A 207 -8.60 5.32 -1.80
N MET A 208 -9.33 6.35 -2.23
CA MET A 208 -10.78 6.40 -2.15
C MET A 208 -11.42 5.24 -2.91
N MET A 209 -11.02 5.02 -4.15
CA MET A 209 -11.58 3.96 -5.01
C MET A 209 -11.24 2.56 -4.51
N SER A 210 -10.13 2.41 -3.79
CA SER A 210 -9.72 1.15 -3.16
C SER A 210 -10.36 0.91 -1.80
N GLY A 211 -11.23 1.83 -1.32
CA GLY A 211 -12.08 1.61 -0.14
C GLY A 211 -11.82 2.51 1.06
N MET A 212 -10.91 3.50 0.99
CA MET A 212 -10.65 4.41 2.12
C MET A 212 -11.73 5.48 2.23
N GLY A 213 -12.86 5.08 2.78
CA GLY A 213 -14.01 5.96 3.00
C GLY A 213 -15.01 5.43 4.01
N ARG A 214 -15.92 6.31 4.46
CA ARG A 214 -17.06 6.03 5.33
C ARG A 214 -18.23 6.92 4.93
N ILE A 215 -19.43 6.55 5.28
CA ILE A 215 -20.64 7.35 5.06
C ILE A 215 -21.22 7.72 6.42
N PHE A 216 -21.28 9.01 6.69
CA PHE A 216 -22.06 9.56 7.80
C PHE A 216 -23.50 9.73 7.36
N THR A 217 -24.45 9.29 8.20
CA THR A 217 -25.88 9.38 7.93
C THR A 217 -26.57 9.99 9.13
N TYR A 218 -27.35 11.03 8.90
CA TYR A 218 -28.23 11.58 9.94
C TYR A 218 -29.43 10.66 10.14
N GLU A 219 -29.72 10.32 11.40
CA GLU A 219 -30.78 9.36 11.75
C GLU A 219 -32.15 9.78 11.22
N ASP A 220 -32.48 11.06 11.33
CA ASP A 220 -33.77 11.62 10.98
C ASP A 220 -33.75 12.47 9.70
N SER A 221 -32.97 12.06 8.74
CA SER A 221 -32.90 12.79 7.47
C SER A 221 -34.14 12.57 6.62
N PRO A 222 -34.83 13.64 6.16
CA PRO A 222 -35.88 13.49 5.18
C PRO A 222 -35.32 12.94 3.85
N PRO A 223 -36.16 12.31 3.03
CA PRO A 223 -35.76 11.90 1.69
C PRO A 223 -35.20 13.09 0.90
N ASN A 224 -34.07 12.90 0.26
CA ASN A 224 -33.49 13.93 -0.59
C ASN A 224 -34.13 13.88 -1.98
N PRO A 225 -34.87 14.92 -2.42
CA PRO A 225 -35.50 14.96 -3.74
C PRO A 225 -34.49 14.83 -4.91
N GLN A 226 -33.25 15.28 -4.69
CA GLN A 226 -32.17 15.18 -5.70
C GLN A 226 -31.61 13.77 -5.80
N LEU A 227 -31.95 12.88 -4.85
CA LEU A 227 -31.48 11.50 -4.81
C LEU A 227 -32.68 10.53 -4.70
N PRO A 228 -33.48 10.39 -5.77
CA PRO A 228 -34.73 9.61 -5.74
C PRO A 228 -34.49 8.11 -5.45
N HIS A 229 -33.28 7.60 -5.75
CA HIS A 229 -32.92 6.20 -5.56
C HIS A 229 -31.66 6.06 -4.69
N PRO A 230 -31.74 6.36 -3.37
CA PRO A 230 -30.58 6.39 -2.48
C PRO A 230 -29.88 5.02 -2.35
N ARG A 231 -30.64 3.91 -2.46
CA ARG A 231 -30.06 2.55 -2.42
C ARG A 231 -29.19 2.26 -3.65
N GLN A 232 -29.63 2.70 -4.84
CA GLN A 232 -28.84 2.52 -6.08
C GLN A 232 -27.56 3.38 -6.06
N ALA A 233 -27.69 4.61 -5.60
CA ALA A 233 -26.53 5.50 -5.43
C ALA A 233 -25.49 4.91 -4.47
N LEU A 234 -25.95 4.35 -3.34
CA LEU A 234 -25.08 3.68 -2.38
C LEU A 234 -24.41 2.45 -2.98
N GLN A 235 -25.13 1.61 -3.73
CA GLN A 235 -24.55 0.48 -4.42
C GLN A 235 -23.50 0.89 -5.44
N HIS A 236 -23.71 2.03 -6.12
CA HIS A 236 -22.74 2.58 -7.07
C HIS A 236 -21.41 2.98 -6.39
N VAL A 237 -21.53 3.61 -5.21
CA VAL A 237 -20.37 3.96 -4.39
C VAL A 237 -19.65 2.70 -3.88
N TYR A 238 -20.38 1.71 -3.41
CA TYR A 238 -19.80 0.43 -2.97
C TYR A 238 -19.19 -0.39 -4.11
N ALA A 239 -19.63 -0.21 -5.35
CA ALA A 239 -19.04 -0.88 -6.49
C ALA A 239 -17.61 -0.43 -6.79
N MET A 240 -17.17 0.72 -6.27
CA MET A 240 -15.82 1.23 -6.50
C MET A 240 -14.76 0.30 -5.89
N ASP A 241 -14.93 -0.11 -4.64
CA ASP A 241 -13.97 -0.94 -3.92
C ASP A 241 -14.23 -2.45 -4.06
N ARG A 242 -15.26 -2.83 -4.85
CA ARG A 242 -15.58 -4.22 -5.20
C ARG A 242 -15.08 -4.62 -6.58
N LYS A 243 -14.41 -3.72 -7.29
CA LYS A 243 -13.84 -4.04 -8.61
C LYS A 243 -12.75 -5.08 -8.49
N TRP A 244 -12.69 -5.92 -9.51
CA TRP A 244 -11.62 -6.87 -9.69
C TRP A 244 -10.65 -6.34 -10.74
N TYR A 245 -9.38 -6.51 -10.49
CA TYR A 245 -8.29 -6.07 -11.35
C TYR A 245 -7.46 -7.27 -11.76
N LEU A 246 -7.00 -7.25 -13.01
CA LEU A 246 -6.07 -8.23 -13.55
C LEU A 246 -4.69 -7.58 -13.62
N THR A 247 -3.73 -8.24 -12.98
CA THR A 247 -2.30 -7.95 -13.12
C THR A 247 -1.64 -9.16 -13.76
N VAL A 248 -0.78 -8.93 -14.74
CA VAL A 248 -0.02 -9.99 -15.41
C VAL A 248 1.41 -9.52 -15.54
N ASN A 249 2.35 -10.34 -15.07
CA ASN A 249 3.77 -10.18 -15.29
C ASN A 249 4.26 -11.36 -16.14
N ASN A 250 5.14 -11.12 -17.08
CA ASN A 250 5.65 -12.18 -17.93
C ASN A 250 7.04 -11.86 -18.46
N ASP A 251 7.98 -12.77 -18.18
CA ASP A 251 9.36 -12.69 -18.61
C ASP A 251 9.61 -13.69 -19.75
N PHE A 252 10.06 -13.18 -20.88
CA PHE A 252 10.45 -13.98 -22.04
C PHE A 252 11.96 -14.10 -22.11
N ALA A 253 12.46 -15.32 -21.98
CA ALA A 253 13.85 -15.65 -22.19
C ALA A 253 14.04 -16.45 -23.50
N SER A 254 15.26 -16.56 -23.99
CA SER A 254 15.56 -17.32 -25.22
C SER A 254 15.27 -18.82 -25.10
N ASN A 255 15.09 -19.34 -23.91
CA ASN A 255 14.95 -20.76 -23.60
C ASN A 255 13.66 -21.14 -22.87
N GLY A 256 12.84 -20.17 -22.55
CA GLY A 256 11.60 -20.38 -21.81
C GLY A 256 10.88 -19.09 -21.49
N ASN A 257 9.77 -19.22 -20.78
CA ASN A 257 8.90 -18.15 -20.35
C ASN A 257 8.49 -18.41 -18.91
N ILE A 258 8.50 -17.36 -18.09
CA ILE A 258 8.03 -17.39 -16.70
C ILE A 258 7.05 -16.24 -16.53
N GLY A 259 5.92 -16.50 -15.90
CA GLY A 259 4.96 -15.44 -15.64
C GLY A 259 4.06 -15.73 -14.46
N ASP A 260 3.39 -14.69 -14.04
CA ASP A 260 2.34 -14.74 -13.05
C ASP A 260 1.15 -13.87 -13.44
N LEU A 261 0.01 -14.22 -12.92
CA LEU A 261 -1.20 -13.42 -13.01
C LEU A 261 -1.89 -13.34 -11.66
N GLU A 262 -2.49 -12.23 -11.36
CA GLU A 262 -3.43 -12.07 -10.25
C GLU A 262 -4.70 -11.40 -10.76
N PHE A 263 -5.84 -12.08 -10.60
CA PHE A 263 -7.17 -11.52 -10.82
C PHE A 263 -7.90 -11.47 -9.49
N GLY A 264 -8.01 -10.28 -8.91
CA GLY A 264 -8.48 -10.14 -7.54
C GLY A 264 -9.17 -8.82 -7.23
N GLY A 265 -9.95 -8.85 -6.17
CA GLY A 265 -10.60 -7.71 -5.55
C GLY A 265 -10.05 -7.46 -4.14
N THR A 266 -10.86 -6.84 -3.30
CA THR A 266 -10.47 -6.44 -1.93
C THR A 266 -10.02 -7.63 -1.07
N ARG A 267 -10.70 -8.77 -1.16
CA ARG A 267 -10.42 -9.94 -0.32
C ARG A 267 -10.12 -11.20 -1.09
N TRP A 268 -10.79 -11.42 -2.21
CA TRP A 268 -10.62 -12.62 -3.01
C TRP A 268 -9.62 -12.40 -4.11
N SER A 269 -8.82 -13.44 -4.40
CA SER A 269 -7.83 -13.41 -5.47
C SER A 269 -7.73 -14.79 -6.11
N ILE A 270 -7.69 -14.80 -7.45
CA ILE A 270 -7.28 -15.93 -8.26
C ILE A 270 -5.85 -15.62 -8.70
N GLN A 271 -4.92 -16.49 -8.41
CA GLN A 271 -3.52 -16.36 -8.78
C GLN A 271 -3.14 -17.50 -9.70
N GLY A 272 -2.34 -17.20 -10.71
CA GLY A 272 -1.75 -18.18 -11.61
C GLY A 272 -0.26 -17.91 -11.74
N GLU A 273 0.54 -18.95 -11.75
CA GLU A 273 1.97 -18.88 -11.98
C GLU A 273 2.31 -19.93 -13.05
N TRP A 274 3.23 -19.63 -13.95
CA TRP A 274 3.65 -20.59 -14.96
C TRP A 274 5.12 -20.44 -15.30
N GLN A 275 5.71 -21.58 -15.63
CA GLN A 275 7.06 -21.69 -16.16
C GLN A 275 7.03 -22.65 -17.34
N THR A 276 7.47 -22.21 -18.51
CA THR A 276 7.42 -22.99 -19.74
C THR A 276 8.78 -22.99 -20.43
N GLY A 277 9.34 -24.18 -20.67
CA GLY A 277 10.54 -24.33 -21.49
C GLY A 277 10.17 -24.50 -22.97
N TYR A 278 10.89 -23.81 -23.88
CA TYR A 278 10.61 -23.92 -25.34
C TYR A 278 11.09 -25.25 -25.96
N LYS A 279 11.84 -26.05 -25.20
CA LYS A 279 12.23 -27.40 -25.62
C LYS A 279 11.44 -28.43 -24.82
N GLU A 280 10.96 -29.48 -25.48
CA GLU A 280 10.21 -30.58 -24.84
C GLU A 280 10.88 -31.18 -23.61
N THR A 281 12.21 -31.23 -23.61
CA THR A 281 13.01 -31.76 -22.48
C THR A 281 12.96 -30.89 -21.23
N ARG A 282 12.52 -29.62 -21.31
CA ARG A 282 12.42 -28.70 -20.15
C ARG A 282 11.04 -28.72 -19.51
N GLY A 283 10.03 -29.19 -20.22
CA GLY A 283 8.68 -29.28 -19.72
C GLY A 283 7.99 -27.92 -19.46
N TYR A 284 6.89 -28.00 -18.78
CA TYR A 284 6.16 -26.82 -18.26
C TYR A 284 5.57 -27.14 -16.88
N GLU A 285 5.39 -26.10 -16.10
CA GLU A 285 4.72 -26.11 -14.83
C GLU A 285 3.76 -24.93 -14.78
N ALA A 286 2.54 -25.18 -14.33
CA ALA A 286 1.54 -24.15 -14.15
C ALA A 286 0.76 -24.40 -12.89
N GLU A 287 0.54 -23.35 -12.10
CA GLU A 287 -0.19 -23.39 -10.86
C GLU A 287 -1.35 -22.40 -10.91
N ALA A 288 -2.50 -22.80 -10.39
CA ALA A 288 -3.65 -21.91 -10.20
C ALA A 288 -4.15 -22.02 -8.77
N ARG A 289 -4.37 -20.88 -8.12
CA ARG A 289 -4.81 -20.77 -6.73
C ARG A 289 -6.02 -19.85 -6.63
N LEU A 290 -7.01 -20.25 -5.85
CA LEU A 290 -8.12 -19.41 -5.41
C LEU A 290 -8.03 -19.25 -3.89
N GLY A 291 -7.92 -18.04 -3.42
CA GLY A 291 -7.80 -17.77 -2.00
C GLY A 291 -8.48 -16.49 -1.55
N ARG A 292 -8.46 -16.30 -0.24
CA ARG A 292 -9.06 -15.12 0.40
C ARG A 292 -8.12 -14.54 1.44
N TYR A 293 -7.86 -13.25 1.33
CA TYR A 293 -7.10 -12.51 2.33
C TYR A 293 -7.91 -12.26 3.59
N ILE A 294 -7.34 -12.63 4.75
CA ILE A 294 -7.98 -12.59 6.06
C ILE A 294 -7.28 -11.58 6.97
N GLY A 295 -8.04 -11.02 7.91
CA GLY A 295 -7.58 -10.04 8.91
C GLY A 295 -7.59 -8.61 8.40
N GLU A 296 -7.32 -7.68 9.30
CA GLU A 296 -7.32 -6.24 9.02
C GLU A 296 -6.20 -5.83 8.07
N LYS A 297 -5.02 -6.41 8.26
CA LYS A 297 -3.82 -6.10 7.46
C LYS A 297 -3.68 -7.01 6.23
N GLN A 298 -4.55 -7.99 6.07
CA GLN A 298 -4.58 -8.90 4.92
C GLN A 298 -3.24 -9.63 4.69
N TRP A 299 -2.58 -10.08 5.74
CA TRP A 299 -1.31 -10.78 5.65
C TRP A 299 -1.47 -12.29 5.48
N LEU A 300 -2.63 -12.83 5.91
CA LEU A 300 -2.94 -14.25 5.82
C LEU A 300 -3.78 -14.53 4.58
N TYR A 301 -3.32 -15.46 3.75
CA TYR A 301 -3.97 -15.88 2.51
C TYR A 301 -4.08 -17.40 2.44
N PRO A 302 -5.12 -18.03 3.07
CA PRO A 302 -5.47 -19.42 2.80
C PRO A 302 -6.01 -19.55 1.38
N TYR A 303 -5.63 -20.66 0.72
CA TYR A 303 -6.01 -20.94 -0.66
C TYR A 303 -6.20 -22.44 -0.90
N ILE A 304 -6.95 -22.74 -1.96
CA ILE A 304 -7.00 -24.02 -2.65
C ILE A 304 -6.44 -23.83 -4.05
N GLY A 305 -5.81 -24.83 -4.58
CA GLY A 305 -5.17 -24.71 -5.89
C GLY A 305 -5.02 -26.02 -6.62
N MET A 306 -4.46 -25.91 -7.79
CA MET A 306 -4.09 -27.04 -8.65
C MET A 306 -2.75 -26.76 -9.28
N ASP A 307 -1.88 -27.77 -9.30
CA ASP A 307 -0.58 -27.74 -9.94
C ASP A 307 -0.59 -28.68 -11.15
N TRP A 308 -0.13 -28.18 -12.25
CA TRP A 308 -0.03 -28.94 -13.47
C TRP A 308 1.41 -28.94 -13.98
N THR A 309 2.01 -30.13 -13.98
CA THR A 309 3.41 -30.35 -14.35
C THR A 309 3.51 -31.27 -15.56
N TYR A 310 4.40 -30.95 -16.49
CA TYR A 310 4.81 -31.80 -17.57
C TYR A 310 6.34 -31.86 -17.67
N ARG A 311 6.92 -33.07 -17.58
CA ARG A 311 8.36 -33.30 -17.75
C ARG A 311 8.57 -34.57 -18.53
N LYS A 312 9.13 -34.49 -19.72
CA LYS A 312 9.42 -35.63 -20.55
C LYS A 312 10.71 -36.32 -20.11
N GLY A 313 10.63 -37.60 -19.74
CA GLY A 313 11.79 -38.46 -19.50
C GLY A 313 12.29 -38.54 -18.06
N GLU A 314 11.69 -37.88 -17.09
CA GLU A 314 12.00 -38.05 -15.65
C GLU A 314 11.09 -39.09 -14.99
N SER A 315 11.07 -40.32 -15.56
CA SER A 315 10.36 -41.42 -14.92
C SER A 315 11.20 -41.99 -13.78
N GLY A 316 10.83 -41.70 -12.53
CA GLY A 316 11.43 -42.37 -11.39
C GLY A 316 11.69 -41.52 -10.14
N GLU A 317 11.44 -40.25 -10.13
CA GLU A 317 11.49 -39.46 -8.89
C GLU A 317 10.34 -39.88 -7.96
N ARG A 318 10.70 -40.11 -6.69
CA ARG A 318 9.74 -40.42 -5.63
C ARG A 318 9.30 -39.12 -4.99
N ASN A 319 7.99 -38.86 -4.97
CA ASN A 319 7.43 -37.77 -4.22
C ASN A 319 7.67 -37.92 -2.70
N MET A 320 7.32 -36.92 -1.91
CA MET A 320 7.44 -36.88 -0.45
C MET A 320 6.78 -38.12 0.24
N PHE A 321 5.78 -38.72 -0.41
CA PHE A 321 5.05 -39.93 0.06
C PHE A 321 5.63 -41.21 -0.50
N ARG A 322 6.83 -41.21 -1.11
CA ARG A 322 7.51 -42.35 -1.74
C ARG A 322 6.77 -43.00 -2.91
N GLN A 323 5.84 -42.30 -3.53
CA GLN A 323 5.14 -42.74 -4.72
C GLN A 323 5.97 -42.38 -5.95
N THR A 324 6.08 -43.28 -6.91
CA THR A 324 6.75 -43.07 -8.18
C THR A 324 5.71 -42.80 -9.27
N THR A 325 5.78 -41.66 -9.92
CA THR A 325 4.97 -41.35 -11.09
C THR A 325 5.71 -41.78 -12.37
N ARG A 326 5.00 -42.51 -13.24
CA ARG A 326 5.47 -42.90 -14.58
C ARG A 326 4.83 -42.06 -15.69
N LYS A 327 4.05 -41.02 -15.31
CA LYS A 327 3.33 -40.19 -16.28
C LYS A 327 4.15 -38.91 -16.54
N ASP A 328 4.29 -38.59 -17.81
CA ASP A 328 4.89 -37.32 -18.23
C ASP A 328 4.06 -36.09 -17.81
N ARG A 329 2.81 -36.29 -17.42
CA ARG A 329 1.86 -35.24 -17.00
C ARG A 329 1.29 -35.59 -15.64
N GLU A 330 1.32 -34.63 -14.73
CA GLU A 330 0.77 -34.74 -13.38
C GLU A 330 -0.14 -33.56 -13.11
N LEU A 331 -1.25 -33.82 -12.43
CA LEU A 331 -2.18 -32.80 -11.96
C LEU A 331 -2.44 -33.08 -10.50
N ASP A 332 -2.04 -32.16 -9.64
CA ASP A 332 -2.16 -32.25 -8.18
C ASP A 332 -3.06 -31.15 -7.63
N GLY A 333 -3.86 -31.52 -6.63
CA GLY A 333 -4.62 -30.56 -5.84
C GLY A 333 -3.80 -30.03 -4.68
N THR A 334 -3.80 -28.74 -4.46
CA THR A 334 -3.07 -28.08 -3.38
C THR A 334 -4.00 -27.38 -2.40
N LEU A 335 -3.66 -27.45 -1.12
CA LEU A 335 -4.28 -26.70 -0.04
C LEU A 335 -3.18 -26.04 0.77
N GLY A 336 -3.22 -24.73 0.90
CA GLY A 336 -2.14 -24.03 1.57
C GLY A 336 -2.55 -22.71 2.19
N THR A 337 -1.59 -22.10 2.82
CA THR A 337 -1.70 -20.73 3.34
C THR A 337 -0.40 -19.97 3.11
N ARG A 338 -0.52 -18.74 2.67
CA ARG A 338 0.59 -17.79 2.56
C ARG A 338 0.45 -16.74 3.66
N TYR A 339 1.53 -16.48 4.37
CA TYR A 339 1.59 -15.40 5.35
C TYR A 339 2.65 -14.40 4.94
N THR A 340 2.23 -13.16 4.69
CA THR A 340 3.15 -12.06 4.37
C THR A 340 3.75 -11.54 5.67
N LEU A 341 5.04 -11.75 5.86
CA LEU A 341 5.77 -11.20 6.99
C LEU A 341 5.97 -9.69 6.77
N PRO A 342 5.51 -8.83 7.68
CA PRO A 342 5.70 -7.39 7.57
C PRO A 342 7.11 -6.96 8.01
N LEU A 343 8.09 -7.80 7.83
CA LEU A 343 9.48 -7.52 8.16
C LEU A 343 10.09 -6.70 7.02
N LEU A 344 10.23 -5.40 7.24
CA LEU A 344 11.27 -4.62 6.59
C LEU A 344 12.60 -5.12 7.15
N LEU A 345 13.14 -6.15 6.54
CA LEU A 345 14.57 -6.44 6.68
C LEU A 345 15.30 -5.32 5.95
N VAL A 346 15.64 -4.28 6.68
CA VAL A 346 16.68 -3.35 6.25
C VAL A 346 17.98 -4.11 6.46
N ALA A 347 18.52 -4.64 5.37
CA ALA A 347 19.87 -5.16 5.36
C ALA A 347 20.84 -3.99 5.12
#